data_8c4ac6f1cee9449dfd4296d18fb9c6b2
#
_entry.id   8c4ac6f1cee9449dfd4296d18fb9c6b2
#
_cell.length_a   1.000
_cell.length_b   1.000
_cell.length_c   1.000
_cell.angle_alpha   90.00
_cell.angle_beta   90.00
_cell.angle_gamma   90.00
#
_symmetry.space_group_name_H-M   'P 1'
#
loop_
_entity.id
_entity.type
_entity.pdbx_description
1 polymer ?
#
loop_
_entity_poly.entity_id
_entity_poly.type
_entity_poly.pdbx_seq_one_letter_code
_entity_poly.pdbx_strand_id
1 'polypeptide(L)'
;MSWQGQLSIMVRHLVNDLDETNYKYSDSRIEKAILVSSFLVTNDADFSNNYNINVEQCSISPDPTDSDTKDDAFVALTAMKTALTIIGSEIRSEASNAISIKDGPSAIDLRGVAGTLTVLYKDLSEKYNDLLTYYIAGGSIAGQAILSPYAPAADFVSRTRNDYDNRGNYFRY
;
A
#
# COMPACT_ATOMS: atom_id res chain seq x y z
N MET A 1 -7.03 -18.10 14.09
CA MET A 1 -7.82 -16.86 14.04
C MET A 1 -8.00 -16.54 12.57
N SER A 2 -9.20 -16.25 12.15
CA SER A 2 -9.43 -16.02 10.72
C SER A 2 -9.01 -14.61 10.32
N TRP A 3 -8.77 -14.40 9.05
CA TRP A 3 -8.34 -13.13 8.50
C TRP A 3 -9.31 -11.98 8.87
N GLN A 4 -10.60 -12.27 9.01
CA GLN A 4 -11.60 -11.24 9.34
C GLN A 4 -11.24 -10.52 10.65
N GLY A 5 -10.95 -11.29 11.70
CA GLY A 5 -10.65 -10.69 13.00
C GLY A 5 -9.39 -9.86 12.98
N GLN A 6 -8.31 -10.40 12.42
CA GLN A 6 -7.02 -9.71 12.43
C GLN A 6 -7.03 -8.47 11.55
N LEU A 7 -7.50 -8.58 10.32
CA LEU A 7 -7.54 -7.46 9.39
C LEU A 7 -8.51 -6.37 9.85
N SER A 8 -9.65 -6.76 10.43
CA SER A 8 -10.61 -5.76 10.92
C SER A 8 -10.00 -4.91 12.03
N ILE A 9 -9.26 -5.51 12.97
CA ILE A 9 -8.60 -4.76 14.02
C ILE A 9 -7.57 -3.79 13.42
N MET A 10 -6.75 -4.26 12.48
CA MET A 10 -5.73 -3.41 11.84
C MET A 10 -6.37 -2.23 11.11
N VAL A 11 -7.43 -2.49 10.36
CA VAL A 11 -8.14 -1.44 9.62
C VAL A 11 -8.76 -0.42 10.58
N ARG A 12 -9.40 -0.87 11.67
CA ARG A 12 -9.99 0.03 12.66
C ARG A 12 -8.94 0.95 13.27
N HIS A 13 -7.74 0.44 13.56
CA HIS A 13 -6.64 1.26 14.03
C HIS A 13 -6.21 2.30 12.99
N LEU A 14 -6.14 1.93 11.73
CA LEU A 14 -5.70 2.82 10.66
C LEU A 14 -6.73 3.94 10.38
N VAL A 15 -8.03 3.67 10.55
CA VAL A 15 -9.07 4.67 10.33
C VAL A 15 -9.52 5.35 11.64
N ASN A 16 -8.89 5.00 12.76
CA ASN A 16 -9.20 5.55 14.09
C ASN A 16 -10.66 5.29 14.50
N ASP A 17 -11.14 4.07 14.27
CA ASP A 17 -12.48 3.62 14.66
C ASP A 17 -12.35 2.62 15.83
N LEU A 18 -11.97 3.12 17.02
CA LEU A 18 -11.56 2.29 18.15
C LEU A 18 -12.59 2.16 19.26
N ASP A 19 -13.71 2.87 19.17
CA ASP A 19 -14.71 2.84 20.24
C ASP A 19 -15.59 1.59 20.10
N GLU A 20 -15.28 0.56 20.91
CA GLU A 20 -15.98 -0.72 20.83
C GLU A 20 -17.47 -0.61 21.11
N THR A 21 -17.88 0.44 21.84
CA THR A 21 -19.29 0.60 22.16
C THR A 21 -20.07 1.29 21.05
N ASN A 22 -19.38 2.00 20.15
CA ASN A 22 -20.03 2.78 19.10
C ASN A 22 -19.15 2.91 17.88
N TYR A 23 -18.91 1.80 17.22
CA TYR A 23 -18.14 1.79 16.00
C TYR A 23 -18.81 2.60 14.89
N LYS A 24 -18.02 3.42 14.18
CA LYS A 24 -18.49 4.19 13.05
C LYS A 24 -18.83 3.29 11.87
N TYR A 25 -18.07 2.21 11.71
CA TYR A 25 -18.26 1.26 10.62
C TYR A 25 -18.66 -0.10 11.16
N SER A 26 -19.71 -0.70 10.59
CA SER A 26 -20.09 -2.07 10.95
C SER A 26 -19.05 -3.07 10.46
N ASP A 27 -18.93 -4.20 11.16
CA ASP A 27 -17.98 -5.27 10.79
C ASP A 27 -18.21 -5.72 9.35
N SER A 28 -19.46 -5.91 8.96
CA SER A 28 -19.80 -6.33 7.60
C SER A 28 -19.31 -5.34 6.54
N ARG A 29 -19.32 -4.03 6.85
CA ARG A 29 -18.80 -3.00 5.92
C ARG A 29 -17.29 -3.10 5.80
N ILE A 30 -16.61 -3.29 6.93
CA ILE A 30 -15.15 -3.43 6.95
C ILE A 30 -14.74 -4.70 6.20
N GLU A 31 -15.41 -5.83 6.46
CA GLU A 31 -15.09 -7.10 5.79
C GLU A 31 -15.21 -6.99 4.28
N LYS A 32 -16.29 -6.35 3.80
CA LYS A 32 -16.47 -6.16 2.37
C LYS A 32 -15.42 -5.22 1.78
N ALA A 33 -15.03 -4.19 2.53
CA ALA A 33 -13.98 -3.29 2.09
C ALA A 33 -12.63 -4.03 2.03
N ILE A 34 -12.36 -4.92 2.98
CA ILE A 34 -11.17 -5.76 2.99
C ILE A 34 -11.12 -6.63 1.74
N LEU A 35 -12.23 -7.29 1.39
CA LEU A 35 -12.27 -8.16 0.21
C LEU A 35 -12.01 -7.41 -1.09
N VAL A 36 -12.64 -6.25 -1.24
CA VAL A 36 -12.42 -5.41 -2.42
C VAL A 36 -10.97 -4.95 -2.48
N SER A 37 -10.41 -4.55 -1.34
CA SER A 37 -9.02 -4.10 -1.28
C SER A 37 -8.04 -5.25 -1.51
N SER A 38 -8.34 -6.44 -0.99
CA SER A 38 -7.53 -7.64 -1.26
C SER A 38 -7.46 -7.93 -2.76
N PHE A 39 -8.60 -7.83 -3.44
CA PHE A 39 -8.63 -8.03 -4.88
C PHE A 39 -7.79 -6.99 -5.63
N LEU A 40 -7.76 -5.75 -5.15
CA LEU A 40 -6.94 -4.71 -5.78
C LEU A 40 -5.46 -4.93 -5.50
N VAL A 41 -5.12 -5.36 -4.29
CA VAL A 41 -3.73 -5.60 -3.87
C VAL A 41 -3.11 -6.75 -4.67
N THR A 42 -3.87 -7.79 -5.01
CA THR A 42 -3.35 -8.86 -5.87
C THR A 42 -3.06 -8.42 -7.31
N ASN A 43 -3.56 -7.25 -7.71
CA ASN A 43 -3.20 -6.67 -8.99
C ASN A 43 -2.02 -5.71 -8.87
N ASP A 44 -1.72 -5.22 -7.65
CA ASP A 44 -0.62 -4.28 -7.44
C ASP A 44 0.73 -5.02 -7.30
N ALA A 45 0.73 -6.28 -6.82
CA ALA A 45 1.96 -7.05 -6.61
C ALA A 45 1.72 -8.55 -6.65
N ASP A 46 2.79 -9.29 -6.98
CA ASP A 46 2.77 -10.75 -6.95
C ASP A 46 3.17 -11.24 -5.56
N PHE A 47 2.37 -12.10 -4.97
CA PHE A 47 2.60 -12.65 -3.64
C PHE A 47 3.04 -14.10 -3.69
N SER A 48 3.62 -14.57 -2.58
CA SER A 48 4.07 -15.97 -2.47
C SER A 48 2.90 -16.93 -2.65
N ASN A 49 1.74 -16.56 -2.13
CA ASN A 49 0.54 -17.39 -2.23
C ASN A 49 -0.37 -16.85 -3.34
N ASN A 50 -1.04 -17.75 -4.03
CA ASN A 50 -2.00 -17.37 -5.05
C ASN A 50 -3.39 -17.28 -4.41
N TYR A 51 -3.85 -16.06 -4.15
CA TYR A 51 -5.10 -15.82 -3.43
C TYR A 51 -6.32 -15.86 -4.35
N ASN A 52 -7.30 -16.66 -3.97
CA ASN A 52 -8.60 -16.67 -4.62
C ASN A 52 -9.57 -15.89 -3.73
N ILE A 53 -9.97 -14.71 -4.19
CA ILE A 53 -10.81 -13.79 -3.42
C ILE A 53 -12.22 -13.83 -3.97
N ASN A 54 -13.16 -14.30 -3.16
CA ASN A 54 -14.56 -14.37 -3.54
C ASN A 54 -15.37 -13.34 -2.75
N VAL A 55 -15.74 -12.25 -3.43
CA VAL A 55 -16.45 -11.14 -2.80
C VAL A 55 -17.88 -11.52 -2.41
N GLU A 56 -18.53 -12.41 -3.17
CA GLU A 56 -19.90 -12.83 -2.86
C GLU A 56 -19.96 -13.69 -1.61
N GLN A 57 -19.01 -14.63 -1.51
CA GLN A 57 -18.99 -15.56 -0.39
C GLN A 57 -18.20 -15.01 0.80
N CYS A 58 -17.69 -13.81 0.69
CA CYS A 58 -16.88 -13.16 1.70
C CYS A 58 -15.74 -14.06 2.16
N SER A 59 -14.95 -14.57 1.21
CA SER A 59 -13.86 -15.49 1.54
C SER A 59 -12.56 -15.17 0.79
N ILE A 60 -11.44 -15.40 1.48
CA ILE A 60 -10.08 -15.33 0.93
C ILE A 60 -9.47 -16.71 1.14
N SER A 61 -8.96 -17.33 0.09
CA SER A 61 -8.34 -18.66 0.17
C SER A 61 -7.03 -18.65 -0.61
N PRO A 62 -5.93 -19.11 0.01
CA PRO A 62 -5.79 -19.53 1.40
C PRO A 62 -5.90 -18.35 2.38
N ASP A 63 -6.08 -18.65 3.67
CA ASP A 63 -6.17 -17.61 4.70
C ASP A 63 -4.76 -17.01 4.94
N PRO A 64 -4.56 -15.72 4.69
CA PRO A 64 -3.22 -15.13 4.83
C PRO A 64 -2.76 -14.97 6.28
N THR A 65 -3.61 -15.29 7.25
CA THR A 65 -3.28 -15.18 8.67
C THR A 65 -3.04 -16.55 9.32
N ASP A 66 -3.23 -17.64 8.57
CA ASP A 66 -3.02 -18.97 9.09
C ASP A 66 -1.52 -19.29 9.14
N SER A 67 -1.12 -20.14 10.08
CA SER A 67 0.30 -20.43 10.33
C SER A 67 1.03 -20.99 9.11
N ASP A 68 0.33 -21.79 8.32
CA ASP A 68 0.93 -22.49 7.18
C ASP A 68 1.00 -21.62 5.91
N THR A 69 0.13 -20.62 5.79
CA THR A 69 0.01 -19.77 4.61
C THR A 69 0.20 -18.31 4.95
N LYS A 70 0.89 -18.03 6.07
CA LYS A 70 1.04 -16.69 6.60
C LYS A 70 1.77 -15.78 5.62
N ASP A 71 1.18 -14.63 5.36
CA ASP A 71 1.74 -13.64 4.45
C ASP A 71 1.54 -12.23 5.05
N ASP A 72 2.52 -11.83 5.85
CA ASP A 72 2.48 -10.54 6.55
C ASP A 72 2.46 -9.35 5.58
N ALA A 73 3.07 -9.51 4.41
CA ALA A 73 3.12 -8.43 3.41
C ALA A 73 1.73 -8.22 2.81
N PHE A 74 1.07 -9.31 2.43
CA PHE A 74 -0.30 -9.25 1.90
C PHE A 74 -1.26 -8.66 2.94
N VAL A 75 -1.13 -9.08 4.20
CA VAL A 75 -1.98 -8.59 5.30
C VAL A 75 -1.79 -7.08 5.50
N ALA A 76 -0.53 -6.62 5.52
CA ALA A 76 -0.22 -5.21 5.75
C ALA A 76 -0.69 -4.33 4.59
N LEU A 77 -0.43 -4.75 3.35
CA LEU A 77 -0.85 -4.01 2.16
C LEU A 77 -2.38 -3.95 2.06
N THR A 78 -3.05 -5.08 2.34
CA THR A 78 -4.52 -5.14 2.32
C THR A 78 -5.11 -4.22 3.38
N ALA A 79 -4.57 -4.19 4.58
CA ALA A 79 -5.08 -3.32 5.64
C ALA A 79 -4.95 -1.84 5.26
N MET A 80 -3.79 -1.44 4.73
CA MET A 80 -3.57 -0.06 4.28
C MET A 80 -4.47 0.32 3.10
N LYS A 81 -4.60 -0.57 2.11
CA LYS A 81 -5.47 -0.33 0.96
C LYS A 81 -6.93 -0.18 1.39
N THR A 82 -7.34 -0.98 2.39
CA THR A 82 -8.70 -0.91 2.93
C THR A 82 -8.94 0.44 3.63
N ALA A 83 -7.98 0.90 4.42
CA ALA A 83 -8.08 2.19 5.08
C ALA A 83 -8.18 3.32 4.06
N LEU A 84 -7.37 3.27 2.98
CA LEU A 84 -7.45 4.23 1.88
C LEU A 84 -8.83 4.21 1.21
N THR A 85 -9.40 3.03 0.99
CA THR A 85 -10.71 2.89 0.37
C THR A 85 -11.80 3.51 1.24
N ILE A 86 -11.73 3.30 2.56
CA ILE A 86 -12.70 3.82 3.51
C ILE A 86 -12.57 5.36 3.59
N ILE A 87 -11.35 5.87 3.81
CA ILE A 87 -11.12 7.31 3.92
C ILE A 87 -11.49 8.02 2.61
N GLY A 88 -11.13 7.41 1.46
CA GLY A 88 -11.49 7.95 0.17
C GLY A 88 -13.00 8.02 -0.05
N SER A 89 -13.78 7.09 0.54
CA SER A 89 -15.23 7.16 0.48
C SER A 89 -15.79 8.25 1.38
N GLU A 90 -15.14 8.50 2.54
CA GLU A 90 -15.55 9.60 3.42
C GLU A 90 -15.29 10.95 2.78
N ILE A 91 -14.14 11.14 2.19
CA ILE A 91 -13.83 12.41 1.49
C ILE A 91 -14.93 12.70 0.46
N ARG A 92 -15.38 11.67 -0.27
CA ARG A 92 -16.44 11.87 -1.28
C ARG A 92 -17.77 12.21 -0.62
N SER A 93 -18.09 11.63 0.52
CA SER A 93 -19.32 11.94 1.26
C SER A 93 -19.30 13.36 1.79
N GLU A 94 -18.17 13.77 2.41
CA GLU A 94 -18.07 15.10 2.99
C GLU A 94 -18.05 16.17 1.91
N ALA A 95 -17.39 15.91 0.78
CA ALA A 95 -17.39 16.83 -0.35
C ALA A 95 -18.80 17.00 -0.91
N SER A 96 -19.59 15.94 -0.94
CA SER A 96 -21.00 16.00 -1.38
C SER A 96 -21.85 16.82 -0.40
N ASN A 97 -21.66 16.62 0.90
CA ASN A 97 -22.39 17.35 1.91
C ASN A 97 -22.04 18.84 1.92
N ALA A 98 -20.78 19.17 1.70
CA ALA A 98 -20.33 20.57 1.67
C ALA A 98 -20.98 21.39 0.57
N ILE A 99 -21.37 20.74 -0.54
CA ILE A 99 -22.04 21.41 -1.65
C ILE A 99 -23.51 21.71 -1.32
N SER A 100 -24.15 20.89 -0.49
CA SER A 100 -25.58 21.02 -0.21
C SER A 100 -25.92 22.02 0.91
N ILE A 101 -24.93 22.47 1.68
CA ILE A 101 -25.18 23.36 2.82
C ILE A 101 -25.05 24.86 2.47
N LYS A 102 -24.85 25.18 1.23
CA LYS A 102 -24.54 26.55 0.80
C LYS A 102 -25.75 27.50 0.74
N ASP A 103 -26.91 27.09 1.20
CA ASP A 103 -28.14 27.88 1.10
C ASP A 103 -28.65 28.38 2.45
N GLY A 104 -27.84 29.11 3.18
CA GLY A 104 -28.34 29.75 4.41
C GLY A 104 -27.31 30.63 5.09
N PRO A 105 -27.77 31.53 5.98
CA PRO A 105 -26.86 32.45 6.67
C PRO A 105 -26.00 31.78 7.74
N SER A 106 -26.16 30.51 7.98
CA SER A 106 -25.33 29.75 8.92
C SER A 106 -24.46 28.79 8.14
N ALA A 107 -23.38 29.30 7.59
CA ALA A 107 -22.42 28.44 6.90
C ALA A 107 -21.51 27.80 7.95
N ILE A 108 -21.74 26.54 8.26
CA ILE A 108 -20.79 25.72 8.99
C ILE A 108 -19.74 25.34 7.94
N ASP A 109 -18.50 25.75 8.17
CA ASP A 109 -17.42 25.48 7.21
C ASP A 109 -16.95 24.04 7.32
N LEU A 110 -17.59 23.14 6.61
CA LEU A 110 -17.21 21.72 6.53
C LEU A 110 -15.98 21.51 5.62
N ARG A 111 -15.44 22.58 5.02
CA ARG A 111 -14.25 22.49 4.18
C ARG A 111 -13.03 22.04 4.97
N GLY A 112 -12.97 22.39 6.25
CA GLY A 112 -11.86 22.01 7.14
C GLY A 112 -11.73 20.50 7.30
N VAL A 113 -12.86 19.83 7.46
CA VAL A 113 -12.86 18.36 7.66
C VAL A 113 -12.38 17.65 6.40
N ALA A 114 -12.91 18.01 5.23
CA ALA A 114 -12.51 17.40 3.97
C ALA A 114 -11.02 17.65 3.69
N GLY A 115 -10.51 18.83 4.07
CA GLY A 115 -9.08 19.14 3.92
C GLY A 115 -8.20 18.24 4.77
N THR A 116 -8.57 18.05 6.04
CA THR A 116 -7.81 17.21 6.95
C THR A 116 -7.82 15.75 6.50
N LEU A 117 -8.98 15.25 6.07
CA LEU A 117 -9.11 13.88 5.55
C LEU A 117 -8.25 13.70 4.28
N THR A 118 -8.15 14.74 3.45
CA THR A 118 -7.33 14.68 2.23
C THR A 118 -5.84 14.59 2.57
N VAL A 119 -5.39 15.29 3.59
CA VAL A 119 -3.99 15.20 4.05
C VAL A 119 -3.70 13.80 4.59
N LEU A 120 -4.59 13.27 5.41
CA LEU A 120 -4.47 11.93 5.96
C LEU A 120 -4.46 10.87 4.84
N TYR A 121 -5.32 11.05 3.84
CA TYR A 121 -5.37 10.14 2.68
C TYR A 121 -4.04 10.15 1.91
N LYS A 122 -3.42 11.32 1.74
CA LYS A 122 -2.14 11.43 1.03
C LYS A 122 -1.02 10.75 1.81
N ASP A 123 -0.96 11.01 3.12
CA ASP A 123 0.06 10.41 3.98
C ASP A 123 -0.04 8.88 3.95
N LEU A 124 -1.27 8.36 4.04
CA LEU A 124 -1.50 6.93 4.04
C LEU A 124 -1.21 6.32 2.65
N SER A 125 -1.49 7.08 1.58
CA SER A 125 -1.20 6.65 0.22
C SER A 125 0.30 6.59 -0.05
N GLU A 126 1.07 7.53 0.51
CA GLU A 126 2.53 7.50 0.42
C GLU A 126 3.08 6.27 1.12
N LYS A 127 2.61 6.05 2.35
CA LYS A 127 3.05 4.88 3.12
C LYS A 127 2.71 3.56 2.43
N TYR A 128 1.56 3.51 1.77
CA TYR A 128 1.17 2.33 1.00
C TYR A 128 2.15 2.11 -0.17
N ASN A 129 2.47 3.18 -0.90
CA ASN A 129 3.37 3.07 -2.04
C ASN A 129 4.81 2.72 -1.60
N ASP A 130 5.26 3.25 -0.47
CA ASP A 130 6.57 2.93 0.08
C ASP A 130 6.64 1.44 0.47
N LEU A 131 5.61 0.95 1.15
CA LEU A 131 5.56 -0.46 1.54
C LEU A 131 5.49 -1.38 0.32
N LEU A 132 4.71 -0.99 -0.69
CA LEU A 132 4.58 -1.73 -1.94
C LEU A 132 5.91 -1.77 -2.68
N THR A 133 6.58 -0.62 -2.79
CA THR A 133 7.89 -0.54 -3.45
C THR A 133 8.92 -1.37 -2.70
N TYR A 134 8.90 -1.32 -1.36
CA TYR A 134 9.81 -2.11 -0.53
C TYR A 134 9.57 -3.61 -0.76
N TYR A 135 8.32 -4.03 -0.86
CA TYR A 135 7.97 -5.42 -1.08
C TYR A 135 8.41 -5.89 -2.48
N ILE A 136 8.10 -5.11 -3.52
CA ILE A 136 8.45 -5.45 -4.89
C ILE A 136 9.97 -5.50 -5.07
N ALA A 137 10.70 -4.60 -4.41
CA ALA A 137 12.16 -4.57 -4.47
C ALA A 137 12.80 -5.68 -3.65
N GLY A 138 12.01 -6.54 -3.01
CA GLY A 138 12.52 -7.64 -2.20
C GLY A 138 13.11 -7.19 -0.87
N GLY A 139 12.74 -6.00 -0.41
CA GLY A 139 13.19 -5.48 0.87
C GLY A 139 14.70 -5.25 0.95
N SER A 140 15.38 -5.12 -0.16
CA SER A 140 16.84 -4.97 -0.18
C SER A 140 17.27 -3.64 -0.80
N ILE A 141 17.97 -2.86 0.00
CA ILE A 141 18.62 -1.63 -0.49
C ILE A 141 19.71 -2.00 -1.50
N ALA A 142 20.36 -3.13 -1.32
CA ALA A 142 21.38 -3.61 -2.25
C ALA A 142 20.79 -3.87 -3.65
N GLY A 143 19.55 -4.36 -3.72
CA GLY A 143 18.86 -4.54 -4.99
C GLY A 143 18.64 -3.23 -5.72
N GLN A 144 18.30 -2.18 -4.98
CA GLN A 144 18.15 -0.85 -5.55
C GLN A 144 19.48 -0.30 -6.05
N ALA A 145 20.55 -0.56 -5.31
CA ALA A 145 21.88 -0.14 -5.73
C ALA A 145 22.35 -0.84 -7.00
N ILE A 146 21.96 -2.10 -7.18
CA ILE A 146 22.28 -2.83 -8.38
C ILE A 146 21.66 -2.21 -9.62
N LEU A 147 20.51 -1.55 -9.45
CA LEU A 147 19.86 -0.88 -10.56
C LEU A 147 20.54 0.42 -10.97
N SER A 148 21.54 0.86 -10.24
CA SER A 148 22.31 2.04 -10.62
C SER A 148 23.03 1.75 -11.94
N PRO A 149 22.90 2.64 -12.90
CA PRO A 149 23.54 2.46 -14.19
C PRO A 149 25.05 2.45 -14.07
N TYR A 150 25.54 2.93 -12.93
CA TYR A 150 26.91 3.01 -12.75
C TYR A 150 27.53 1.82 -12.30
N ALA A 151 26.74 0.89 -12.01
CA ALA A 151 27.26 -0.31 -11.58
C ALA A 151 28.30 -0.80 -12.51
N PRO A 152 28.43 -0.42 -13.48
CA PRO A 152 29.41 -0.96 -14.20
C PRO A 152 30.68 -0.40 -14.13
N ALA A 153 30.46 -0.46 -14.14
CA ALA A 153 31.12 -0.33 -14.33
C ALA A 153 31.94 -0.75 -14.69
N ALA A 154 31.58 -0.76 -14.71
CA ALA A 154 32.19 -1.14 -15.03
C ALA A 154 33.16 -0.62 -15.36
N ASP A 155 33.20 0.01 -15.09
CA ASP A 155 34.05 0.52 -15.33
C ASP A 155 35.20 0.12 -15.21
N PHE A 156 35.31 -0.22 -14.90
CA PHE A 156 36.22 -0.51 -14.96
C PHE A 156 36.76 -1.27 -15.49
N VAL A 157 36.46 -1.52 -15.55
CA VAL A 157 36.96 -2.18 -16.05
C VAL A 157 37.70 -2.05 -17.06
N SER A 158 37.58 -1.64 -17.12
CA SER A 158 38.13 -1.48 -17.82
C SER A 158 39.06 -1.07 -18.07
N ARG A 159 39.31 -0.84 -17.74
CA ARG A 159 40.06 -0.48 -18.03
C ARG A 159 40.96 -0.83 -18.04
N THR A 160 41.24 -1.16 -17.76
CA THR A 160 41.90 -1.29 -18.04
C THR A 160 42.49 -1.64 -18.72
N ARG A 161 42.54 -1.64 -18.80
CA ARG A 161 43.12 -1.62 -19.44
C ARG A 161 43.68 -1.62 -20.04
N ASN A 162 43.68 -1.44 -19.72
CA ASN A 162 44.35 -1.11 -20.25
C ASN A 162 44.70 -1.31 -20.86
N ASP A 163 44.68 -1.36 -20.47
CA ASP A 163 45.19 -1.24 -20.95
C ASP A 163 45.22 -1.43 -21.86
N TYR A 164 45.24 -1.60 -21.62
CA TYR A 164 45.42 -1.30 -22.23
C TYR A 164 45.63 -1.30 -22.79
N ASP A 165 45.61 -1.23 -22.38
CA ASP A 165 46.16 -0.78 -22.67
C ASP A 165 46.42 -0.87 -22.97
N ASN A 166 46.36 -0.83 -22.70
CA ASN A 166 46.83 -0.48 -22.82
C ASN A 166 47.07 -0.76 -23.07
N ARG A 167 47.20 -1.07 -23.00
CA ARG A 167 47.79 -0.97 -23.28
C ARG A 167 48.29 -1.19 -23.68
N GLY A 168 48.03 -1.24 -23.45
CA GLY A 168 48.89 -0.96 -23.66
C GLY A 168 49.31 -1.36 -24.15
N ASN A 169 49.43 -1.47 -23.77
CA ASN A 169 50.11 -1.44 -24.30
C ASN A 169 50.04 -1.65 -25.34
N TYR A 170 49.73 -1.57 -25.55
CA TYR A 170 49.78 -1.40 -26.46
C TYR A 170 50.21 -1.00 -27.08
N PHE A 171 50.63 -0.75 -26.82
CA PHE A 171 51.32 -0.16 -27.30
C PHE A 171 52.38 -0.35 -27.47
N ARG A 172 52.92 -0.67 -27.41
CA ARG A 172 54.02 -0.84 -27.49
C ARG A 172 54.66 -1.14 -28.41
N TYR A 173 55.41 -0.92 -28.84
CA TYR A 173 56.13 -0.96 -29.40
C TYR A 173 56.69 -0.65 -29.84
#